data_f5f10c2fcae89063731ee7cafbe4dcc6
#
_entry.id   f5f10c2fcae89063731ee7cafbe4dcc6
#
_cell.length_a   1.000
_cell.length_b   1.000
_cell.length_c   1.000
_cell.angle_alpha   90.00
_cell.angle_beta   90.00
_cell.angle_gamma   90.00
#
_symmetry.space_group_name_H-M   'P 1'
#
loop_
_entity.id
_entity.type
_entity.pdbx_description
1 polymer ?
#
loop_
_entity_poly.entity_id
_entity_poly.type
_entity_poly.pdbx_seq_one_letter_code
_entity_poly.pdbx_strand_id
1 'polypeptide(L)'
;MSKFEELKHKVETYEMMKAVANDYRKAIELIDYEKEYFMVDDIIYRARGDSRKLHLNSYYAPIPYTVIRGGLQSALDKLEAEMSEMEKELKDWL
;
A
#
# COMPACT_ATOMS: atom_id res chain seq x y z
N MET A 1 1.83 -22.30 -20.11
CA MET A 1 2.99 -21.42 -19.88
C MET A 1 4.25 -22.25 -19.62
N SER A 2 5.38 -21.82 -20.17
CA SER A 2 6.65 -22.42 -19.83
C SER A 2 7.06 -22.05 -18.41
N LYS A 3 7.94 -22.83 -17.80
CA LYS A 3 8.48 -22.53 -16.48
C LYS A 3 9.18 -21.17 -16.45
N PHE A 4 9.83 -20.81 -17.55
CA PHE A 4 10.51 -19.52 -17.67
C PHE A 4 9.52 -18.35 -17.61
N GLU A 5 8.38 -18.47 -18.28
CA GLU A 5 7.34 -17.44 -18.27
C GLU A 5 6.71 -17.30 -16.89
N GLU A 6 6.48 -18.41 -16.20
CA GLU A 6 5.98 -18.39 -14.82
C GLU A 6 6.95 -17.69 -13.89
N LEU A 7 8.23 -17.99 -14.01
CA LEU A 7 9.28 -17.37 -13.21
C LEU A 7 9.34 -15.85 -13.47
N LYS A 8 9.30 -15.46 -14.74
CA LYS A 8 9.29 -14.06 -15.14
C LYS A 8 8.11 -13.33 -14.52
N HIS A 9 6.93 -13.93 -14.59
CA HIS A 9 5.71 -13.34 -14.02
C HIS A 9 5.84 -13.17 -12.50
N LYS A 10 6.37 -14.16 -11.80
CA LYS A 10 6.60 -14.09 -10.35
C LYS A 10 7.58 -12.98 -9.99
N VAL A 11 8.67 -12.85 -10.73
CA VAL A 11 9.65 -11.78 -10.51
C VAL A 11 9.03 -10.41 -10.71
N GLU A 12 8.25 -10.23 -11.78
CA GLU A 12 7.56 -8.96 -12.04
C GLU A 12 6.58 -8.62 -10.94
N THR A 13 5.80 -9.60 -10.47
CA THR A 13 4.86 -9.42 -9.37
C THR A 13 5.59 -9.02 -8.08
N TYR A 14 6.71 -9.69 -7.79
CA TYR A 14 7.53 -9.37 -6.63
C TYR A 14 8.07 -7.94 -6.68
N GLU A 15 8.55 -7.50 -7.84
CA GLU A 15 9.03 -6.13 -8.01
C GLU A 15 7.92 -5.09 -7.81
N MET A 16 6.71 -5.39 -8.27
CA MET A 16 5.55 -4.53 -8.01
C MET A 16 5.22 -4.45 -6.52
N MET A 17 5.23 -5.58 -5.82
CA MET A 17 4.98 -5.62 -4.39
C MET A 17 6.04 -4.82 -3.62
N LYS A 18 7.28 -4.93 -4.03
CA LYS A 18 8.40 -4.18 -3.44
C LYS A 18 8.19 -2.67 -3.59
N ALA A 19 7.75 -2.22 -4.77
CA ALA A 19 7.46 -0.81 -5.01
C ALA A 19 6.30 -0.31 -4.14
N VAL A 20 5.23 -1.09 -4.03
CA VAL A 20 4.08 -0.75 -3.18
C VAL A 20 4.48 -0.70 -1.71
N ALA A 21 5.27 -1.66 -1.24
CA ALA A 21 5.78 -1.67 0.13
C ALA A 21 6.60 -0.41 0.44
N ASN A 22 7.41 0.00 -0.51
CA ASN A 22 8.20 1.22 -0.38
C ASN A 22 7.32 2.47 -0.28
N ASP A 23 6.25 2.53 -1.07
CA ASP A 23 5.28 3.62 -1.01
C ASP A 23 4.58 3.67 0.35
N TYR A 24 4.20 2.52 0.90
CA TYR A 24 3.61 2.45 2.24
C TYR A 24 4.57 2.96 3.32
N ARG A 25 5.85 2.58 3.24
CA ARG A 25 6.86 3.06 4.20
C ARG A 25 7.03 4.57 4.14
N LYS A 26 7.06 5.13 2.94
CA LYS A 26 7.16 6.59 2.75
C LYS A 26 5.92 7.30 3.31
N ALA A 27 4.74 6.74 3.08
CA ALA A 27 3.50 7.30 3.60
C ALA A 27 3.49 7.28 5.14
N ILE A 28 3.94 6.20 5.76
CA ILE A 28 4.04 6.07 7.22
C ILE A 28 5.03 7.12 7.78
N GLU A 29 6.18 7.28 7.15
CA GLU A 29 7.17 8.28 7.54
C GLU A 29 6.59 9.70 7.50
N LEU A 30 5.85 10.01 6.45
CA LEU A 30 5.21 11.31 6.30
C LEU A 30 4.17 11.55 7.39
N ILE A 31 3.35 10.54 7.68
CA ILE A 31 2.33 10.59 8.72
C ILE A 31 2.98 10.78 10.10
N ASP A 32 4.04 10.05 10.38
CA ASP A 32 4.78 10.16 11.65
C ASP A 32 5.41 11.55 11.82
N TYR A 33 5.82 12.17 10.71
CA TYR A 33 6.39 13.50 10.73
C TYR A 33 5.33 14.58 10.97
N GLU A 34 4.22 14.53 10.23
CA GLU A 34 3.19 15.57 10.29
C GLU A 34 2.26 15.42 11.49
N LYS A 35 1.89 14.21 11.86
CA LYS A 35 0.99 13.89 12.99
C LYS A 35 -0.32 14.69 12.97
N GLU A 36 -0.88 14.87 11.77
CA GLU A 36 -2.10 15.65 11.57
C GLU A 36 -3.31 14.72 11.39
N TYR A 37 -4.48 15.32 11.40
CA TYR A 37 -5.71 14.65 11.04
C TYR A 37 -5.89 14.66 9.53
N PHE A 38 -6.36 13.53 8.99
CA PHE A 38 -6.68 13.42 7.57
C PHE A 38 -8.17 13.63 7.37
N MET A 39 -8.53 14.35 6.31
CA MET A 39 -9.93 14.53 5.94
C MET A 39 -10.41 13.33 5.14
N VAL A 40 -11.63 12.91 5.39
CA VAL A 40 -12.24 11.78 4.69
C VAL A 40 -12.22 12.00 3.17
N ASP A 41 -12.49 13.22 2.73
CA ASP A 41 -12.50 13.59 1.31
C ASP A 41 -11.15 13.33 0.64
N ASP A 42 -10.05 13.66 1.29
CA ASP A 42 -8.71 13.46 0.75
C ASP A 42 -8.42 11.97 0.56
N ILE A 43 -8.82 11.15 1.52
CA ILE A 43 -8.61 9.70 1.46
C ILE A 43 -9.42 9.09 0.33
N ILE A 44 -10.68 9.45 0.21
CA ILE A 44 -11.56 8.93 -0.84
C ILE A 44 -11.08 9.37 -2.22
N TYR A 45 -10.67 10.60 -2.35
CA TYR A 45 -10.12 11.13 -3.60
C TYR A 45 -8.89 10.34 -4.05
N ARG A 46 -7.95 10.12 -3.15
CA ARG A 46 -6.72 9.39 -3.45
C ARG A 46 -6.97 7.92 -3.76
N ALA A 47 -7.86 7.29 -3.00
CA ALA A 47 -8.18 5.87 -3.18
C ALA A 47 -8.81 5.57 -4.55
N ARG A 48 -9.56 6.52 -5.11
CA ARG A 48 -10.21 6.32 -6.40
C ARG A 48 -9.37 6.74 -7.60
N GLY A 49 -8.33 7.53 -7.39
CA GLY A 49 -7.55 8.10 -8.49
C GLY A 49 -8.42 8.93 -9.45
N ASP A 50 -9.55 9.41 -8.98
CA ASP A 50 -10.56 10.09 -9.78
C ASP A 50 -10.69 11.53 -9.32
N SER A 51 -10.87 12.43 -10.27
CA SER A 51 -11.11 13.85 -10.00
C SER A 51 -12.52 14.16 -9.52
N ARG A 52 -13.39 13.15 -9.46
CA ARG A 52 -14.75 13.34 -8.98
C ARG A 52 -14.77 13.36 -7.46
N LYS A 53 -14.99 14.53 -6.91
CA LYS A 53 -15.23 14.66 -5.48
C LYS A 53 -16.51 13.94 -5.12
N LEU A 54 -16.42 12.93 -4.29
CA LEU A 54 -17.59 12.46 -3.59
C LEU A 54 -17.99 13.58 -2.64
N HIS A 55 -19.11 14.21 -2.93
CA HIS A 55 -19.71 15.16 -2.00
C HIS A 55 -20.22 14.40 -0.78
N LEU A 56 -19.35 14.17 0.16
CA LEU A 56 -19.78 13.89 1.51
C LEU A 56 -20.12 15.25 2.13
N ASN A 57 -21.29 15.75 1.77
CA ASN A 57 -21.93 16.95 2.32
C ASN A 57 -21.15 17.64 3.46
N SER A 58 -20.22 18.50 3.14
CA SER A 58 -19.60 19.47 4.04
C SER A 58 -19.26 19.02 5.47
N TYR A 59 -19.33 17.74 5.78
CA TYR A 59 -18.92 17.21 7.08
C TYR A 59 -17.45 16.83 7.02
N TYR A 60 -16.66 17.65 7.64
CA TYR A 60 -15.27 17.33 7.89
C TYR A 60 -15.23 16.31 9.01
N ALA A 61 -14.94 15.07 8.67
CA ALA A 61 -14.70 14.05 9.66
C ALA A 61 -13.18 13.83 9.73
N PRO A 62 -12.48 14.52 10.65
CA PRO A 62 -11.03 14.32 10.76
C PRO A 62 -10.76 12.91 11.29
N ILE A 63 -9.88 12.20 10.60
CA ILE A 63 -9.45 10.86 11.01
C ILE A 63 -8.10 11.04 11.71
N PRO A 64 -7.96 10.57 12.96
CA PRO A 64 -6.68 10.64 13.65
C PRO A 64 -5.58 9.96 12.84
N TYR A 65 -4.42 10.59 12.77
CA TYR A 65 -3.28 10.03 12.01
C TYR A 65 -2.92 8.61 12.48
N THR A 66 -3.15 8.29 13.76
CA THR A 66 -2.88 6.97 14.31
C THR A 66 -3.71 5.87 13.65
N VAL A 67 -4.95 6.18 13.26
CA VAL A 67 -5.83 5.23 12.56
C VAL A 67 -5.30 4.95 11.15
N ILE A 68 -4.93 6.00 10.45
CA ILE A 68 -4.37 5.88 9.08
C ILE A 68 -3.04 5.13 9.13
N ARG A 69 -2.17 5.51 10.06
CA ARG A 69 -0.87 4.87 10.24
C ARG A 69 -1.03 3.38 10.55
N GLY A 70 -1.93 3.04 11.46
CA GLY A 70 -2.22 1.65 11.83
C GLY A 70 -2.69 0.83 10.64
N GLY A 71 -3.57 1.40 9.81
CA GLY A 71 -4.04 0.75 8.59
C GLY A 71 -2.94 0.52 7.58
N LEU A 72 -2.08 1.51 7.36
CA LEU A 72 -0.93 1.39 6.46
C LEU A 72 0.08 0.37 6.98
N GLN A 73 0.34 0.37 8.29
CA GLN A 73 1.26 -0.60 8.89
C GLN A 73 0.73 -2.03 8.73
N SER A 74 -0.55 -2.25 8.97
CA SER A 74 -1.17 -3.57 8.77
C SER A 74 -1.07 -4.03 7.33
N ALA A 75 -1.33 -3.13 6.37
CA ALA A 75 -1.22 -3.44 4.95
C ALA A 75 0.23 -3.77 4.57
N LEU A 76 1.18 -3.02 5.10
CA LEU A 76 2.62 -3.25 4.86
C LEU A 76 3.05 -4.60 5.43
N ASP A 77 2.65 -4.93 6.66
CA ASP A 77 3.00 -6.19 7.31
C ASP A 77 2.48 -7.39 6.49
N LYS A 78 1.26 -7.30 6.00
CA LYS A 78 0.67 -8.33 5.17
C LYS A 78 1.42 -8.48 3.85
N LEU A 79 1.76 -7.36 3.23
CA LEU A 79 2.49 -7.35 1.96
C LEU A 79 3.90 -7.94 2.13
N GLU A 80 4.59 -7.59 3.20
CA GLU A 80 5.91 -8.13 3.51
C GLU A 80 5.87 -9.64 3.76
N ALA A 81 4.81 -10.13 4.42
CA ALA A 81 4.62 -11.57 4.61
C ALA A 81 4.45 -12.29 3.27
N GLU A 82 3.66 -11.73 2.37
CA GLU A 82 3.48 -12.28 1.02
C GLU A 82 4.78 -12.24 0.21
N MET A 83 5.55 -11.16 0.33
CA MET A 83 6.85 -11.04 -0.31
C MET A 83 7.84 -12.09 0.20
N SER A 84 7.84 -12.37 1.50
CA SER A 84 8.68 -13.41 2.10
C SER A 84 8.35 -14.79 1.53
N GLU A 85 7.07 -15.08 1.35
CA GLU A 85 6.65 -16.35 0.73
C GLU A 85 7.12 -16.44 -0.73
N MET A 86 7.01 -15.36 -1.47
CA MET A 86 7.50 -15.32 -2.85
C MET A 86 9.01 -15.45 -2.93
N GLU A 87 9.75 -14.86 -2.00
CA GLU A 87 11.21 -15.01 -1.93
C GLU A 87 11.61 -16.48 -1.76
N LYS A 88 10.89 -17.21 -0.90
CA LYS A 88 11.11 -18.65 -0.72
C LYS A 88 10.87 -19.42 -2.01
N GLU A 89 9.77 -19.12 -2.69
CA GLU A 89 9.46 -19.74 -3.98
C GLU A 89 10.54 -19.46 -5.02
N LEU A 90 10.99 -18.21 -5.12
CA LEU A 90 12.02 -17.81 -6.09
C LEU A 90 13.37 -18.49 -5.81
N LYS A 91 13.71 -18.68 -4.53
CA LYS A 91 14.94 -19.42 -4.15
C LYS A 91 14.91 -20.87 -4.61
N ASP A 92 13.74 -21.50 -4.56
CA ASP A 92 13.58 -22.89 -5.00
C ASP A 92 13.78 -23.05 -6.50
N TRP A 93 13.66 -21.97 -7.28
CA TRP A 93 13.88 -21.96 -8.71
C TRP A 93 15.35 -21.76 -9.11
N LEU A 94 16.16 -21.31 -8.17
CA LEU A 94 17.58 -21.09 -8.38
C LEU A 94 18.40 -22.31 -7.93
#